data_18f790f7ed08c7a7226fa6955077e897
#
_entry.id   18f790f7ed08c7a7226fa6955077e897
#
_cell.length_a   1.000
_cell.length_b   1.000
_cell.length_c   1.000
_cell.angle_alpha   90.00
_cell.angle_beta   90.00
_cell.angle_gamma   90.00
#
_symmetry.space_group_name_H-M   'P 1'
#
loop_
_entity.id
_entity.type
_entity.pdbx_description
1 polymer ?
#
loop_
_entity_poly.entity_id
_entity_poly.type
_entity_poly.pdbx_seq_one_letter_code
_entity_poly.pdbx_strand_id
1 'polypeptide(L)'
;MAAKLHNELAEIPADQQDNDEIRDGYQLKFVGKDYAKLQAGLKTETIITPDTAHNSKPENANSENVFITGDNLDALKHLENAYSGKVDVIYIDPPYNTGSDGFIYADNFKFSDNDLREKLGLSADEISRVRALNGKSSHSAWLTFMLPRLLVAKRLLSDSGVIFISIDENEFANLKMLCDEIFGEESFVENFIWVKNSTKNLSKTTSTNHEYVFCYAKNIRNVENDEDIFRIEKEGFKQALKIVEDMKKSGATPEEAEETLRIFYNKNKNTNLKGVSAYRFVDKNFQIFASDNTSAPISSGKSKNIYEIIHPKTGKPTKTPSRGWSFGREKFLKLIKEDRILFGEDENRVPRFKRFLSEQETEVVRSIQKNFTDGKKELMRLFDGNAYFENAKPTTLIKQFIKLHQKNAVVLDFFAGSGTTADAVMQLNKEDGGNRKYILVQLPEKVSKNSEAEKAGYKTIDQISRERIERAAAKIGDNSGFKHFRLTTPNDENALLKLEEFDPNAIVAFQEDMTTTFDGGEKAILQTWLIDDGFEFNQTPKIVEFAGYQAHYIEQRLYLISTGWSSEATRELLNAIGKNKLAVQSIVIFPYSFAFNELNELKINLRTAFEKSNKIELLERY
;
A
#
# COMPACT_ATOMS: atom_id res chain seq x y z
N MET A 1 1.35 -33.92 12.50
CA MET A 1 1.29 -32.49 12.87
C MET A 1 2.56 -32.01 13.57
N ALA A 2 2.96 -32.53 14.72
CA ALA A 2 4.19 -32.06 15.41
C ALA A 2 5.48 -32.15 14.58
N ALA A 3 5.69 -33.21 13.79
CA ALA A 3 6.86 -33.38 12.93
C ALA A 3 6.87 -32.40 11.72
N LYS A 4 5.70 -31.95 11.24
CA LYS A 4 5.58 -30.99 10.13
C LYS A 4 5.90 -29.58 10.61
N LEU A 5 5.44 -29.20 11.81
CA LEU A 5 5.80 -27.91 12.45
C LEU A 5 7.31 -27.80 12.75
N HIS A 6 7.98 -28.92 13.03
CA HIS A 6 9.42 -28.91 13.31
C HIS A 6 10.26 -28.61 12.07
N ASN A 7 9.82 -29.03 10.88
CA ASN A 7 10.47 -28.72 9.61
C ASN A 7 10.21 -27.30 9.14
N GLU A 8 9.01 -26.73 9.41
CA GLU A 8 8.67 -25.37 8.99
C GLU A 8 9.44 -24.28 9.76
N LEU A 9 9.95 -24.59 10.97
CA LEU A 9 10.80 -23.66 11.74
C LEU A 9 12.28 -23.75 11.36
N ALA A 10 12.71 -24.81 10.66
CA ALA A 10 14.06 -24.91 10.12
C ALA A 10 14.25 -24.10 8.84
N GLU A 11 13.16 -23.61 8.24
CA GLU A 11 13.16 -22.81 7.00
C GLU A 11 12.91 -21.30 7.22
N ILE A 12 13.02 -20.80 8.46
CA ILE A 12 13.08 -19.35 8.66
C ILE A 12 14.38 -18.87 8.02
N PRO A 13 14.33 -18.07 6.94
CA PRO A 13 15.54 -17.58 6.29
C PRO A 13 16.45 -16.89 7.30
N ALA A 14 17.76 -17.05 7.13
CA ALA A 14 18.75 -16.51 8.07
C ALA A 14 18.74 -14.98 8.18
N ASP A 15 18.14 -14.28 7.21
CA ASP A 15 17.86 -12.85 7.21
C ASP A 15 16.66 -12.47 8.09
N GLN A 16 15.83 -13.45 8.50
CA GLN A 16 14.79 -13.27 9.52
C GLN A 16 15.28 -13.58 10.94
N GLN A 17 16.43 -14.17 11.10
CA GLN A 17 17.20 -14.07 12.33
C GLN A 17 17.74 -12.65 12.37
N ASP A 18 16.91 -11.72 12.89
CA ASP A 18 17.36 -10.40 13.25
C ASP A 18 18.65 -10.60 14.04
N ASN A 19 19.79 -10.34 13.41
CA ASN A 19 20.95 -9.95 14.14
C ASN A 19 20.45 -8.75 14.94
N ASP A 20 20.21 -8.94 16.23
CA ASP A 20 20.14 -7.86 17.20
C ASP A 20 21.52 -7.18 17.19
N GLU A 21 21.87 -6.53 16.06
CA GLU A 21 22.84 -5.47 16.07
C GLU A 21 22.31 -4.50 17.08
N ILE A 22 23.04 -4.38 18.20
CA ILE A 22 22.81 -3.37 19.23
C ILE A 22 22.85 -2.04 18.46
N ARG A 23 21.68 -1.61 17.99
CA ARG A 23 21.52 -0.25 17.45
C ARG A 23 21.65 0.66 18.67
N ASP A 24 22.56 1.63 18.61
CA ASP A 24 22.69 2.68 19.59
C ASP A 24 21.35 3.42 19.71
N GLY A 25 20.53 3.01 20.67
CA GLY A 25 19.17 3.52 20.83
C GLY A 25 18.42 2.82 21.95
N TYR A 26 17.14 3.10 22.09
CA TYR A 26 16.25 2.44 23.04
C TYR A 26 15.51 1.28 22.34
N GLN A 27 15.21 0.24 23.11
CA GLN A 27 14.40 -0.90 22.66
C GLN A 27 13.02 -0.86 23.32
N LEU A 28 11.95 -0.91 22.54
CA LEU A 28 10.60 -1.05 23.06
C LEU A 28 10.38 -2.45 23.62
N LYS A 29 10.07 -2.55 24.93
CA LYS A 29 9.77 -3.82 25.60
C LYS A 29 8.34 -3.84 26.10
N PHE A 30 7.56 -4.85 25.70
CA PHE A 30 6.18 -5.03 26.15
C PHE A 30 5.82 -6.52 26.23
N VAL A 31 4.76 -6.82 26.97
CA VAL A 31 4.25 -8.19 27.10
C VAL A 31 3.71 -8.67 25.75
N GLY A 32 4.16 -9.83 25.28
CA GLY A 32 3.72 -10.42 24.01
C GLY A 32 4.59 -10.08 22.79
N LYS A 33 5.70 -9.33 22.95
CA LYS A 33 6.56 -8.94 21.82
C LYS A 33 7.12 -10.14 21.06
N ASP A 34 7.73 -11.10 21.76
CA ASP A 34 8.33 -12.27 21.13
C ASP A 34 7.27 -13.19 20.49
N TYR A 35 6.12 -13.30 21.14
CA TYR A 35 4.96 -13.97 20.58
C TYR A 35 4.47 -13.31 19.27
N ALA A 36 4.40 -11.99 19.23
CA ALA A 36 4.02 -11.22 18.03
C ALA A 36 5.06 -11.38 16.90
N LYS A 37 6.36 -11.38 17.22
CA LYS A 37 7.43 -11.68 16.24
C LYS A 37 7.27 -13.10 15.66
N LEU A 38 7.00 -14.10 16.51
CA LEU A 38 6.71 -15.45 16.06
C LEU A 38 5.51 -15.48 15.10
N GLN A 39 4.41 -14.82 15.45
CA GLN A 39 3.23 -14.74 14.59
C GLN A 39 3.55 -14.18 13.19
N ALA A 40 4.43 -13.18 13.09
CA ALA A 40 4.83 -12.59 11.81
C ALA A 40 5.62 -13.58 10.91
N GLY A 41 6.34 -14.53 11.51
CA GLY A 41 7.15 -15.53 10.79
C GLY A 41 6.40 -16.80 10.39
N LEU A 42 5.20 -17.03 10.94
CA LEU A 42 4.43 -18.23 10.65
C LEU A 42 3.62 -18.08 9.35
N LYS A 43 3.56 -19.13 8.56
CA LYS A 43 2.63 -19.23 7.42
C LYS A 43 1.19 -19.17 7.90
N THR A 44 0.31 -18.61 7.08
CA THR A 44 -1.13 -18.69 7.34
C THR A 44 -1.67 -20.09 7.01
N GLU A 45 -2.71 -20.49 7.73
CA GLU A 45 -3.43 -21.74 7.48
C GLU A 45 -4.73 -21.48 6.68
N THR A 46 -5.01 -20.23 6.36
CA THR A 46 -6.18 -19.86 5.56
C THR A 46 -5.94 -20.11 4.09
N ILE A 47 -7.03 -20.27 3.35
CA ILE A 47 -7.03 -20.35 1.89
C ILE A 47 -7.77 -19.15 1.29
N ILE A 48 -7.44 -18.84 0.05
CA ILE A 48 -8.01 -17.72 -0.70
C ILE A 48 -9.16 -18.22 -1.57
N THR A 49 -10.40 -17.97 -1.14
CA THR A 49 -11.62 -18.35 -1.86
C THR A 49 -12.09 -17.21 -2.77
N PRO A 50 -12.08 -17.36 -4.11
CA PRO A 50 -12.57 -16.35 -5.02
C PRO A 50 -14.10 -16.24 -5.00
N ASP A 51 -14.64 -15.03 -4.96
CA ASP A 51 -16.06 -14.77 -5.22
C ASP A 51 -16.32 -14.82 -6.73
N THR A 52 -16.56 -16.02 -7.24
CA THR A 52 -16.68 -16.25 -8.68
C THR A 52 -17.82 -15.50 -9.32
N ALA A 53 -18.94 -15.29 -8.60
CA ALA A 53 -20.09 -14.54 -9.11
C ALA A 53 -19.75 -13.05 -9.29
N HIS A 54 -19.05 -12.45 -8.33
CA HIS A 54 -18.58 -11.08 -8.40
C HIS A 54 -17.46 -10.93 -9.44
N ASN A 55 -16.46 -11.81 -9.41
CA ASN A 55 -15.25 -11.72 -10.23
C ASN A 55 -15.51 -11.98 -11.73
N SER A 56 -16.59 -12.69 -12.09
CA SER A 56 -16.96 -12.93 -13.49
C SER A 56 -17.76 -11.81 -14.14
N LYS A 57 -18.17 -10.78 -13.40
CA LYS A 57 -18.81 -9.61 -13.98
C LYS A 57 -17.85 -8.91 -14.96
N PRO A 58 -18.34 -8.38 -16.11
CA PRO A 58 -17.47 -7.78 -17.14
C PRO A 58 -16.51 -6.70 -16.61
N GLU A 59 -16.97 -5.87 -15.69
CA GLU A 59 -16.17 -4.81 -15.08
C GLU A 59 -15.08 -5.34 -14.14
N ASN A 60 -15.25 -6.53 -13.56
CA ASN A 60 -14.35 -7.11 -12.57
C ASN A 60 -13.38 -8.15 -13.16
N ALA A 61 -13.74 -8.78 -14.25
CA ALA A 61 -13.02 -9.95 -14.80
C ALA A 61 -11.53 -9.67 -15.07
N ASN A 62 -11.21 -8.47 -15.55
CA ASN A 62 -9.84 -8.06 -15.86
C ASN A 62 -9.30 -7.02 -14.86
N SER A 63 -9.99 -6.81 -13.73
CA SER A 63 -9.54 -5.83 -12.75
C SER A 63 -8.25 -6.26 -12.08
N GLU A 64 -7.37 -5.31 -11.84
CA GLU A 64 -6.15 -5.44 -11.04
C GLU A 64 -6.37 -4.95 -9.60
N ASN A 65 -7.52 -4.32 -9.31
CA ASN A 65 -7.91 -3.94 -7.98
C ASN A 65 -8.43 -5.16 -7.21
N VAL A 66 -8.15 -5.22 -5.92
CA VAL A 66 -8.45 -6.38 -5.08
C VAL A 66 -9.13 -5.95 -3.79
N PHE A 67 -10.16 -6.69 -3.38
CA PHE A 67 -10.76 -6.62 -2.07
C PHE A 67 -10.74 -8.01 -1.41
N ILE A 68 -10.11 -8.11 -0.23
CA ILE A 68 -10.00 -9.35 0.53
C ILE A 68 -10.84 -9.23 1.81
N THR A 69 -11.80 -10.13 1.99
CA THR A 69 -12.55 -10.28 3.25
C THR A 69 -11.87 -11.33 4.12
N GLY A 70 -11.33 -10.93 5.26
CA GLY A 70 -10.64 -11.82 6.20
C GLY A 70 -9.79 -11.08 7.23
N ASP A 71 -9.07 -11.84 8.06
CA ASP A 71 -8.07 -11.26 8.97
C ASP A 71 -6.93 -10.63 8.17
N ASN A 72 -6.50 -9.46 8.59
CA ASN A 72 -5.50 -8.71 7.85
C ASN A 72 -4.08 -9.28 7.98
N LEU A 73 -3.73 -9.94 9.09
CA LEU A 73 -2.43 -10.61 9.20
C LEU A 73 -2.34 -11.80 8.25
N ASP A 74 -3.40 -12.61 8.17
CA ASP A 74 -3.47 -13.73 7.23
C ASP A 74 -3.44 -13.23 5.78
N ALA A 75 -4.18 -12.17 5.47
CA ALA A 75 -4.15 -11.56 4.14
C ALA A 75 -2.75 -11.04 3.77
N LEU A 76 -2.07 -10.33 4.69
CA LEU A 76 -0.71 -9.83 4.47
C LEU A 76 0.28 -10.95 4.20
N LYS A 77 0.17 -12.09 4.91
CA LYS A 77 1.02 -13.27 4.69
C LYS A 77 0.81 -13.90 3.32
N HIS A 78 -0.44 -14.00 2.85
CA HIS A 78 -0.71 -14.42 1.49
C HIS A 78 -0.11 -13.46 0.46
N LEU A 79 -0.28 -12.15 0.67
CA LEU A 79 0.26 -11.13 -0.22
C LEU A 79 1.79 -11.16 -0.32
N GLU A 80 2.49 -11.62 0.72
CA GLU A 80 3.95 -11.59 0.78
C GLU A 80 4.61 -12.30 -0.40
N ASN A 81 4.08 -13.45 -0.83
CA ASN A 81 4.67 -14.22 -1.93
C ASN A 81 4.55 -13.52 -3.29
N ALA A 82 3.40 -12.88 -3.56
CA ALA A 82 3.12 -12.26 -4.86
C ALA A 82 3.46 -10.75 -4.91
N TYR A 83 3.42 -10.06 -3.78
CA TYR A 83 3.54 -8.60 -3.70
C TYR A 83 4.72 -8.09 -2.87
N SER A 84 5.66 -8.95 -2.46
CA SER A 84 6.89 -8.51 -1.76
C SER A 84 7.65 -7.49 -2.61
N GLY A 85 7.95 -6.33 -2.03
CA GLY A 85 8.68 -5.26 -2.72
C GLY A 85 7.90 -4.55 -3.84
N LYS A 86 6.57 -4.73 -3.93
CA LYS A 86 5.76 -4.16 -5.01
C LYS A 86 4.74 -3.10 -4.58
N VAL A 87 4.49 -2.95 -3.29
CA VAL A 87 3.51 -1.99 -2.77
C VAL A 87 4.19 -0.63 -2.59
N ASP A 88 3.67 0.39 -3.25
CA ASP A 88 4.26 1.73 -3.24
C ASP A 88 3.75 2.59 -2.10
N VAL A 89 2.47 2.49 -1.78
CA VAL A 89 1.85 3.25 -0.71
C VAL A 89 1.02 2.31 0.16
N ILE A 90 1.28 2.31 1.45
CA ILE A 90 0.39 1.74 2.45
C ILE A 90 -0.28 2.90 3.18
N TYR A 91 -1.61 2.89 3.24
CA TYR A 91 -2.37 3.77 4.14
C TYR A 91 -3.22 2.90 5.05
N ILE A 92 -3.13 3.10 6.37
CA ILE A 92 -3.93 2.38 7.33
C ILE A 92 -4.51 3.28 8.41
N ASP A 93 -5.70 2.90 8.86
CA ASP A 93 -6.42 3.50 9.98
C ASP A 93 -6.74 2.42 11.03
N PRO A 94 -5.74 1.97 11.81
CA PRO A 94 -5.92 0.91 12.79
C PRO A 94 -6.83 1.38 13.94
N PRO A 95 -7.34 0.49 14.80
CA PRO A 95 -8.03 0.89 16.02
C PRO A 95 -7.11 1.73 16.91
N TYR A 96 -7.64 2.80 17.50
CA TYR A 96 -6.86 3.76 18.30
C TYR A 96 -6.74 3.39 19.78
N ASN A 97 -7.37 2.30 20.19
CA ASN A 97 -7.38 1.83 21.58
C ASN A 97 -7.97 2.85 22.56
N THR A 98 -9.00 3.56 22.14
CA THR A 98 -9.66 4.60 22.95
C THR A 98 -10.53 4.04 24.08
N GLY A 99 -10.71 2.71 24.13
CA GLY A 99 -11.67 2.03 25.01
C GLY A 99 -13.12 2.13 24.54
N SER A 100 -13.42 2.97 23.56
CA SER A 100 -14.74 3.14 22.96
C SER A 100 -14.78 2.74 21.47
N ASP A 101 -13.63 2.45 20.87
CA ASP A 101 -13.46 2.01 19.47
C ASP A 101 -13.73 0.53 19.25
N GLY A 102 -14.06 -0.21 20.31
CA GLY A 102 -14.36 -1.64 20.25
C GLY A 102 -13.14 -2.54 20.11
N PHE A 103 -11.91 -1.98 20.15
CA PHE A 103 -10.71 -2.80 20.09
C PHE A 103 -10.60 -3.75 21.28
N ILE A 104 -10.55 -5.04 20.97
CA ILE A 104 -10.23 -6.12 21.91
C ILE A 104 -9.26 -7.05 21.23
N TYR A 105 -8.10 -7.29 21.84
CA TYR A 105 -7.16 -8.27 21.34
C TYR A 105 -7.79 -9.67 21.40
N ALA A 106 -8.00 -10.29 20.24
CA ALA A 106 -8.51 -11.64 20.13
C ALA A 106 -7.43 -12.53 19.48
N ASP A 107 -7.03 -13.59 20.19
CA ASP A 107 -6.10 -14.58 19.69
C ASP A 107 -6.54 -15.97 20.13
N ASN A 108 -6.58 -16.90 19.21
CA ASN A 108 -6.90 -18.30 19.48
C ASN A 108 -5.73 -19.07 20.09
N PHE A 109 -4.56 -18.43 20.27
CA PHE A 109 -3.34 -19.03 20.83
C PHE A 109 -3.09 -20.46 20.36
N LYS A 110 -2.76 -20.64 19.09
CA LYS A 110 -2.52 -21.94 18.44
C LYS A 110 -1.39 -22.75 19.07
N PHE A 111 -0.58 -22.14 19.92
CA PHE A 111 0.56 -22.77 20.59
C PHE A 111 0.21 -23.19 22.00
N SER A 112 0.62 -24.41 22.37
CA SER A 112 0.58 -24.86 23.76
C SER A 112 1.60 -24.07 24.62
N ASP A 113 1.45 -24.14 25.94
CA ASP A 113 2.41 -23.51 26.84
C ASP A 113 3.82 -24.13 26.72
N ASN A 114 3.88 -25.42 26.35
CA ASN A 114 5.16 -26.08 26.04
C ASN A 114 5.80 -25.53 24.78
N ASP A 115 5.02 -25.32 23.72
CA ASP A 115 5.55 -24.70 22.50
C ASP A 115 6.11 -23.30 22.75
N LEU A 116 5.39 -22.48 23.50
CA LEU A 116 5.85 -21.12 23.85
C LEU A 116 7.14 -21.14 24.67
N ARG A 117 7.27 -22.14 25.57
CA ARG A 117 8.49 -22.34 26.37
C ARG A 117 9.66 -22.82 25.51
N GLU A 118 9.45 -23.83 24.68
CA GLU A 118 10.52 -24.45 23.87
C GLU A 118 10.96 -23.55 22.72
N LYS A 119 10.03 -22.87 22.05
CA LYS A 119 10.31 -22.07 20.84
C LYS A 119 10.78 -20.65 21.18
N LEU A 120 10.25 -20.04 22.24
CA LEU A 120 10.54 -18.65 22.60
C LEU A 120 11.33 -18.51 23.91
N GLY A 121 11.59 -19.61 24.62
CA GLY A 121 12.27 -19.57 25.93
C GLY A 121 11.49 -18.88 27.03
N LEU A 122 10.15 -18.73 26.87
CA LEU A 122 9.34 -17.98 27.82
C LEU A 122 9.16 -18.76 29.13
N SER A 123 9.29 -18.05 30.25
CA SER A 123 8.95 -18.56 31.58
C SER A 123 7.43 -18.78 31.74
N ALA A 124 7.03 -19.59 32.69
CA ALA A 124 5.61 -19.82 33.00
C ALA A 124 4.85 -18.53 33.33
N ASP A 125 5.51 -17.55 33.98
CA ASP A 125 4.93 -16.24 34.29
C ASP A 125 4.73 -15.39 33.04
N GLU A 126 5.70 -15.38 32.12
CA GLU A 126 5.60 -14.67 30.83
C GLU A 126 4.50 -15.27 29.96
N ILE A 127 4.40 -16.62 29.87
CA ILE A 127 3.31 -17.31 29.17
C ILE A 127 1.95 -16.92 29.76
N SER A 128 1.82 -16.91 31.07
CA SER A 128 0.58 -16.49 31.75
C SER A 128 0.21 -15.04 31.41
N ARG A 129 1.19 -14.13 31.37
CA ARG A 129 0.97 -12.73 30.97
C ARG A 129 0.57 -12.59 29.50
N VAL A 130 1.19 -13.33 28.60
CA VAL A 130 0.81 -13.35 27.18
C VAL A 130 -0.63 -13.85 27.02
N ARG A 131 -0.99 -14.97 27.67
CA ARG A 131 -2.38 -15.47 27.67
C ARG A 131 -3.38 -14.46 28.21
N ALA A 132 -2.98 -13.68 29.22
CA ALA A 132 -3.82 -12.67 29.85
C ALA A 132 -4.07 -11.43 28.95
N LEU A 133 -3.40 -11.31 27.80
CA LEU A 133 -3.69 -10.25 26.82
C LEU A 133 -5.02 -10.49 26.09
N ASN A 134 -5.41 -11.75 25.94
CA ASN A 134 -6.64 -12.11 25.23
C ASN A 134 -7.87 -11.46 25.90
N GLY A 135 -8.71 -10.85 25.11
CA GLY A 135 -9.88 -10.13 25.60
C GLY A 135 -9.56 -8.78 26.25
N LYS A 136 -8.32 -8.24 26.12
CA LYS A 136 -7.90 -6.96 26.68
C LYS A 136 -7.72 -5.90 25.61
N SER A 137 -7.81 -4.64 26.03
CA SER A 137 -7.54 -3.43 25.24
C SER A 137 -6.40 -2.61 25.87
N SER A 138 -5.36 -3.29 26.40
CA SER A 138 -4.18 -2.62 26.98
C SER A 138 -3.19 -2.21 25.88
N HIS A 139 -2.30 -1.27 26.17
CA HIS A 139 -1.21 -0.88 25.26
C HIS A 139 -0.38 -2.09 24.80
N SER A 140 -0.05 -3.04 25.70
CA SER A 140 0.64 -4.27 25.33
C SER A 140 -0.17 -5.15 24.37
N ALA A 141 -1.49 -5.25 24.57
CA ALA A 141 -2.38 -5.98 23.66
C ALA A 141 -2.41 -5.33 22.26
N TRP A 142 -2.50 -4.00 22.22
CA TRP A 142 -2.47 -3.24 20.97
C TRP A 142 -1.12 -3.38 20.24
N LEU A 143 -0.01 -3.27 20.97
CA LEU A 143 1.33 -3.48 20.41
C LEU A 143 1.53 -4.91 19.88
N THR A 144 1.04 -5.92 20.62
CA THR A 144 1.08 -7.34 20.21
C THR A 144 0.26 -7.57 18.92
N PHE A 145 -0.86 -6.86 18.77
CA PHE A 145 -1.69 -6.88 17.57
C PHE A 145 -1.01 -6.19 16.38
N MET A 146 -0.41 -5.02 16.57
CA MET A 146 0.16 -4.21 15.49
C MET A 146 1.51 -4.70 14.97
N LEU A 147 2.39 -5.20 15.85
CA LEU A 147 3.75 -5.58 15.50
C LEU A 147 3.84 -6.57 14.33
N PRO A 148 3.14 -7.74 14.33
CA PRO A 148 3.25 -8.70 13.23
C PRO A 148 2.76 -8.12 11.90
N ARG A 149 1.71 -7.29 11.94
CA ARG A 149 1.14 -6.64 10.75
C ARG A 149 2.11 -5.64 10.12
N LEU A 150 2.76 -4.83 10.93
CA LEU A 150 3.74 -3.85 10.44
C LEU A 150 5.03 -4.51 9.95
N LEU A 151 5.47 -5.62 10.56
CA LEU A 151 6.62 -6.40 10.07
C LEU A 151 6.36 -6.95 8.68
N VAL A 152 5.20 -7.58 8.44
CA VAL A 152 4.84 -8.08 7.11
C VAL A 152 4.63 -6.93 6.13
N ALA A 153 3.94 -5.88 6.54
CA ALA A 153 3.70 -4.70 5.70
C ALA A 153 5.00 -4.07 5.18
N LYS A 154 6.06 -3.99 6.02
CA LYS A 154 7.39 -3.51 5.60
C LYS A 154 7.96 -4.34 4.46
N ARG A 155 7.80 -5.67 4.48
CA ARG A 155 8.31 -6.56 3.42
C ARG A 155 7.58 -6.37 2.09
N LEU A 156 6.30 -5.98 2.14
CA LEU A 156 5.51 -5.69 0.95
C LEU A 156 5.90 -4.39 0.25
N LEU A 157 6.40 -3.39 1.00
CA LEU A 157 6.78 -2.09 0.44
C LEU A 157 7.85 -2.22 -0.63
N SER A 158 7.71 -1.47 -1.72
CA SER A 158 8.74 -1.24 -2.74
C SER A 158 9.92 -0.45 -2.14
N ASP A 159 11.04 -0.39 -2.83
CA ASP A 159 12.23 0.27 -2.28
C ASP A 159 12.07 1.78 -2.04
N SER A 160 11.18 2.44 -2.77
CA SER A 160 10.75 3.83 -2.51
C SER A 160 9.38 3.91 -1.82
N GLY A 161 8.84 2.75 -1.40
CA GLY A 161 7.52 2.66 -0.79
C GLY A 161 7.43 3.33 0.57
N VAL A 162 6.24 3.83 0.88
CA VAL A 162 5.94 4.56 2.11
C VAL A 162 4.68 4.03 2.79
N ILE A 163 4.64 4.12 4.11
CA ILE A 163 3.47 3.79 4.91
C ILE A 163 2.97 5.03 5.65
N PHE A 164 1.66 5.28 5.56
CA PHE A 164 0.93 6.30 6.33
C PHE A 164 0.03 5.61 7.34
N ILE A 165 0.14 5.98 8.61
CA ILE A 165 -0.59 5.36 9.71
C ILE A 165 -1.32 6.43 10.50
N SER A 166 -2.65 6.44 10.41
CA SER A 166 -3.49 7.32 11.23
C SER A 166 -3.52 6.86 12.68
N ILE A 167 -3.46 7.79 13.62
CA ILE A 167 -3.52 7.53 15.06
C ILE A 167 -3.97 8.78 15.84
N ASP A 168 -4.48 8.60 17.03
CA ASP A 168 -4.73 9.68 18.00
C ASP A 168 -3.72 9.66 19.16
N GLU A 169 -3.96 10.47 20.19
CA GLU A 169 -3.07 10.60 21.34
C GLU A 169 -2.92 9.34 22.19
N ASN A 170 -3.86 8.36 22.10
CA ASN A 170 -3.83 7.19 22.98
C ASN A 170 -2.64 6.28 22.70
N GLU A 171 -2.35 6.01 21.42
CA GLU A 171 -1.27 5.11 21.03
C GLU A 171 -0.14 5.82 20.24
N PHE A 172 -0.16 7.16 20.19
CA PHE A 172 0.84 7.96 19.50
C PHE A 172 2.29 7.59 19.83
N ALA A 173 2.63 7.59 21.12
CA ALA A 173 3.99 7.31 21.58
C ALA A 173 4.38 5.84 21.30
N ASN A 174 3.47 4.92 21.56
CA ASN A 174 3.69 3.49 21.37
C ASN A 174 3.88 3.15 19.89
N LEU A 175 3.06 3.73 19.01
CA LEU A 175 3.20 3.56 17.57
C LEU A 175 4.52 4.13 17.05
N LYS A 176 4.92 5.33 17.50
CA LYS A 176 6.19 5.95 17.10
C LYS A 176 7.37 5.03 17.42
N MET A 177 7.44 4.56 18.69
CA MET A 177 8.51 3.67 19.14
C MET A 177 8.49 2.32 18.39
N LEU A 178 7.30 1.78 18.13
CA LEU A 178 7.16 0.54 17.37
C LEU A 178 7.64 0.69 15.92
N CYS A 179 7.27 1.78 15.26
CA CYS A 179 7.69 2.06 13.89
C CYS A 179 9.19 2.38 13.79
N ASP A 180 9.77 3.08 14.77
CA ASP A 180 11.22 3.31 14.84
C ASP A 180 11.99 1.99 14.92
N GLU A 181 11.50 1.04 15.71
CA GLU A 181 12.13 -0.28 15.80
C GLU A 181 12.00 -1.07 14.49
N ILE A 182 10.83 -1.01 13.83
CA ILE A 182 10.57 -1.78 12.61
C ILE A 182 11.24 -1.16 11.38
N PHE A 183 11.03 0.13 11.14
CA PHE A 183 11.47 0.82 9.93
C PHE A 183 12.86 1.45 10.07
N GLY A 184 13.28 1.80 11.27
CA GLY A 184 14.44 2.61 11.61
C GLY A 184 14.06 4.07 11.88
N GLU A 185 14.68 4.72 12.86
CA GLU A 185 14.45 6.15 13.16
C GLU A 185 14.79 7.03 11.95
N GLU A 186 15.83 6.67 11.19
CA GLU A 186 16.27 7.35 9.98
C GLU A 186 15.26 7.27 8.84
N SER A 187 14.35 6.31 8.87
CA SER A 187 13.29 6.13 7.87
C SER A 187 12.01 6.90 8.20
N PHE A 188 11.99 7.61 9.31
CA PHE A 188 10.88 8.52 9.66
C PHE A 188 10.85 9.70 8.70
N VAL A 189 9.72 9.89 8.01
CA VAL A 189 9.53 11.00 7.06
C VAL A 189 8.92 12.20 7.75
N GLU A 190 7.72 12.03 8.35
CA GLU A 190 7.01 13.13 9.00
C GLU A 190 5.87 12.60 9.91
N ASN A 191 5.50 13.40 10.88
CA ASN A 191 4.24 13.30 11.60
C ASN A 191 3.28 14.37 11.09
N PHE A 192 2.37 13.99 10.19
CA PHE A 192 1.35 14.91 9.69
C PHE A 192 0.26 15.13 10.75
N ILE A 193 -0.05 16.40 10.99
CA ILE A 193 -1.13 16.81 11.89
C ILE A 193 -2.38 17.08 11.06
N TRP A 194 -3.37 16.21 11.13
CA TRP A 194 -4.65 16.42 10.50
C TRP A 194 -5.60 17.20 11.41
N VAL A 195 -5.87 18.46 11.06
CA VAL A 195 -6.77 19.33 11.81
C VAL A 195 -8.23 18.99 11.45
N LYS A 196 -8.99 18.55 12.45
CA LYS A 196 -10.43 18.30 12.35
C LYS A 196 -11.23 19.58 12.57
N ASN A 197 -12.26 19.79 11.76
CA ASN A 197 -13.19 20.90 11.95
C ASN A 197 -14.30 20.56 12.98
N SER A 198 -13.96 19.81 14.03
CA SER A 198 -14.91 19.43 15.08
C SER A 198 -15.06 20.56 16.10
N THR A 199 -16.29 21.01 16.32
CA THR A 199 -16.65 22.03 17.32
C THR A 199 -17.14 21.43 18.63
N LYS A 200 -17.36 20.11 18.70
CA LYS A 200 -17.87 19.43 19.88
C LYS A 200 -16.72 18.78 20.64
N ASN A 201 -16.29 19.44 21.70
CA ASN A 201 -15.38 18.84 22.67
C ASN A 201 -16.00 18.96 24.07
N LEU A 202 -16.10 17.81 24.74
CA LEU A 202 -16.62 17.72 26.12
C LEU A 202 -15.50 17.78 27.17
N SER A 203 -14.25 17.97 26.74
CA SER A 203 -13.11 18.08 27.65
C SER A 203 -13.23 19.32 28.54
N LYS A 204 -12.92 19.14 29.84
CA LYS A 204 -12.92 20.22 30.83
C LYS A 204 -11.68 21.10 30.77
N THR A 205 -10.63 20.68 30.04
CA THR A 205 -9.33 21.35 30.01
C THR A 205 -8.99 21.87 28.62
N THR A 206 -8.72 20.99 27.67
CA THR A 206 -8.23 21.33 26.34
C THR A 206 -9.09 20.67 25.26
N SER A 207 -9.37 21.38 24.18
CA SER A 207 -10.08 20.83 23.04
C SER A 207 -9.10 20.22 22.05
N THR A 208 -8.99 18.90 22.01
CA THR A 208 -8.24 18.20 20.97
C THR A 208 -9.03 18.22 19.66
N ASN A 209 -8.49 18.86 18.64
CA ASN A 209 -9.15 19.06 17.35
C ASN A 209 -8.30 18.54 16.18
N HIS A 210 -7.42 17.60 16.43
CA HIS A 210 -6.54 17.01 15.42
C HIS A 210 -6.34 15.52 15.69
N GLU A 211 -5.89 14.83 14.65
CA GLU A 211 -5.32 13.49 14.70
C GLU A 211 -3.94 13.54 14.03
N TYR A 212 -3.21 12.45 14.13
CA TYR A 212 -1.88 12.30 13.58
C TYR A 212 -1.88 11.29 12.44
N VAL A 213 -0.98 11.48 11.49
CA VAL A 213 -0.68 10.48 10.47
C VAL A 213 0.84 10.35 10.39
N PHE A 214 1.39 9.27 10.92
CA PHE A 214 2.81 8.97 10.79
C PHE A 214 3.13 8.52 9.38
N CYS A 215 4.27 8.97 8.88
CA CYS A 215 4.82 8.52 7.62
C CYS A 215 6.22 7.95 7.83
N TYR A 216 6.43 6.72 7.38
CA TYR A 216 7.72 6.06 7.30
C TYR A 216 8.00 5.60 5.89
N ALA A 217 9.24 5.67 5.46
CA ALA A 217 9.71 5.08 4.22
C ALA A 217 10.28 3.68 4.49
N LYS A 218 10.25 2.79 3.51
CA LYS A 218 11.07 1.56 3.58
C LYS A 218 12.55 1.91 3.55
N ASN A 219 12.93 2.84 2.67
CA ASN A 219 14.28 3.40 2.56
C ASN A 219 14.19 4.90 2.25
N ILE A 220 14.51 5.73 3.24
CA ILE A 220 14.40 7.20 3.10
C ILE A 220 15.26 7.75 1.96
N ARG A 221 16.45 7.18 1.71
CA ARG A 221 17.35 7.67 0.65
C ARG A 221 16.74 7.51 -0.74
N ASN A 222 15.98 6.43 -0.97
CA ASN A 222 15.31 6.23 -2.25
C ASN A 222 14.17 7.24 -2.44
N VAL A 223 13.46 7.57 -1.36
CA VAL A 223 12.41 8.61 -1.37
C VAL A 223 13.00 10.01 -1.59
N GLU A 224 14.10 10.35 -0.91
CA GLU A 224 14.74 11.67 -1.04
C GLU A 224 15.38 11.91 -2.42
N ASN A 225 15.83 10.84 -3.07
CA ASN A 225 16.45 10.90 -4.40
C ASN A 225 15.43 10.93 -5.54
N ASP A 226 14.15 10.63 -5.28
CA ASP A 226 13.08 10.68 -6.26
C ASP A 226 12.45 12.09 -6.27
N GLU A 227 12.62 12.80 -7.38
CA GLU A 227 12.13 14.18 -7.53
C GLU A 227 10.60 14.28 -7.63
N ASP A 228 9.89 13.18 -7.86
CA ASP A 228 8.45 13.13 -8.06
C ASP A 228 7.69 12.75 -6.77
N ILE A 229 8.35 12.11 -5.81
CA ILE A 229 7.76 11.68 -4.53
C ILE A 229 7.75 12.86 -3.53
N PHE A 230 6.71 12.95 -2.70
CA PHE A 230 6.46 14.04 -1.73
C PHE A 230 6.38 15.44 -2.36
N ARG A 231 6.01 15.50 -3.65
CA ARG A 231 5.77 16.73 -4.38
C ARG A 231 4.28 16.94 -4.64
N ILE A 232 3.80 18.12 -4.38
CA ILE A 232 2.42 18.53 -4.69
C ILE A 232 2.45 19.75 -5.59
N GLU A 233 1.47 19.85 -6.49
CA GLU A 233 1.28 21.06 -7.28
C GLU A 233 1.02 22.26 -6.36
N LYS A 234 1.72 23.37 -6.57
CA LYS A 234 1.50 24.60 -5.81
C LYS A 234 0.07 25.08 -5.98
N GLU A 235 -0.60 25.34 -4.87
CA GLU A 235 -1.95 25.90 -4.90
C GLU A 235 -1.97 27.22 -5.69
N GLY A 236 -2.87 27.33 -6.67
CA GLY A 236 -2.98 28.49 -7.54
C GLY A 236 -2.04 28.51 -8.74
N PHE A 237 -1.19 27.50 -8.95
CA PHE A 237 -0.24 27.43 -10.07
C PHE A 237 -0.94 27.52 -11.43
N LYS A 238 -1.87 26.61 -11.70
CA LYS A 238 -2.63 26.61 -12.97
C LYS A 238 -3.48 27.85 -13.15
N GLN A 239 -4.09 28.36 -12.05
CA GLN A 239 -4.87 29.59 -12.10
C GLN A 239 -4.01 30.80 -12.47
N ALA A 240 -2.82 30.93 -11.87
CA ALA A 240 -1.90 32.03 -12.17
C ALA A 240 -1.45 31.99 -13.64
N LEU A 241 -1.06 30.81 -14.15
CA LEU A 241 -0.69 30.65 -15.56
C LEU A 241 -1.84 31.00 -16.50
N LYS A 242 -3.06 30.50 -16.19
CA LYS A 242 -4.24 30.76 -17.00
C LYS A 242 -4.59 32.25 -17.05
N ILE A 243 -4.53 32.97 -15.93
CA ILE A 243 -4.78 34.41 -15.88
C ILE A 243 -3.86 35.15 -16.87
N VAL A 244 -2.55 34.85 -16.82
CA VAL A 244 -1.57 35.56 -17.69
C VAL A 244 -1.75 35.13 -19.15
N GLU A 245 -2.08 33.88 -19.44
CA GLU A 245 -2.39 33.42 -20.79
C GLU A 245 -3.65 34.07 -21.37
N ASP A 246 -4.73 34.16 -20.57
CA ASP A 246 -5.97 34.84 -21.00
C ASP A 246 -5.74 36.32 -21.26
N MET A 247 -4.95 36.99 -20.43
CA MET A 247 -4.54 38.39 -20.66
C MET A 247 -3.74 38.58 -21.96
N LYS A 248 -2.78 37.65 -22.20
CA LYS A 248 -2.01 37.65 -23.48
C LYS A 248 -2.93 37.50 -24.69
N LYS A 249 -3.89 36.58 -24.63
CA LYS A 249 -4.87 36.33 -25.72
C LYS A 249 -5.80 37.53 -25.96
N SER A 250 -6.09 38.33 -24.94
CA SER A 250 -6.91 39.54 -25.06
C SER A 250 -6.16 40.75 -25.62
N GLY A 251 -4.85 40.61 -25.86
CA GLY A 251 -4.01 41.70 -26.38
C GLY A 251 -3.54 42.70 -25.29
N ALA A 252 -3.65 42.32 -24.00
CA ALA A 252 -3.17 43.13 -22.89
C ALA A 252 -1.65 43.22 -22.86
N THR A 253 -1.13 44.23 -22.16
CA THR A 253 0.32 44.36 -21.92
C THR A 253 0.80 43.45 -20.78
N PRO A 254 2.09 43.14 -20.68
CA PRO A 254 2.65 42.40 -19.55
C PRO A 254 2.36 43.08 -18.18
N GLU A 255 2.37 44.40 -18.14
CA GLU A 255 2.10 45.22 -16.94
C GLU A 255 0.62 45.08 -16.49
N GLU A 256 -0.32 45.05 -17.43
CA GLU A 256 -1.74 44.78 -17.14
C GLU A 256 -1.96 43.36 -16.65
N ALA A 257 -1.25 42.39 -17.23
CA ALA A 257 -1.27 41.01 -16.76
C ALA A 257 -0.68 40.88 -15.34
N GLU A 258 0.42 41.58 -15.04
CA GLU A 258 1.02 41.63 -13.70
C GLU A 258 0.05 42.23 -12.66
N GLU A 259 -0.66 43.31 -12.99
CA GLU A 259 -1.65 43.90 -12.10
C GLU A 259 -2.83 42.94 -11.84
N THR A 260 -3.33 42.27 -12.88
CA THR A 260 -4.40 41.27 -12.74
C THR A 260 -3.98 40.09 -11.85
N LEU A 261 -2.75 39.62 -12.02
CA LEU A 261 -2.17 38.59 -11.19
C LEU A 261 -2.04 39.04 -9.72
N ARG A 262 -1.65 40.29 -9.48
CA ARG A 262 -1.56 40.89 -8.15
C ARG A 262 -2.92 40.97 -7.47
N ILE A 263 -3.97 41.35 -8.22
CA ILE A 263 -5.35 41.36 -7.72
C ILE A 263 -5.80 39.94 -7.32
N PHE A 264 -5.52 38.93 -8.15
CA PHE A 264 -5.80 37.53 -7.84
C PHE A 264 -5.15 37.09 -6.51
N TYR A 265 -3.87 37.34 -6.32
CA TYR A 265 -3.16 37.01 -5.07
C TYR A 265 -3.73 37.76 -3.86
N ASN A 266 -4.11 39.01 -4.02
CA ASN A 266 -4.67 39.85 -2.95
C ASN A 266 -6.06 39.35 -2.52
N LYS A 267 -6.93 38.95 -3.46
CA LYS A 267 -8.25 38.36 -3.17
C LYS A 267 -8.15 37.05 -2.42
N ASN A 268 -7.08 36.31 -2.63
CA ASN A 268 -6.88 34.97 -2.07
C ASN A 268 -5.81 34.93 -0.96
N LYS A 269 -5.58 36.05 -0.24
CA LYS A 269 -4.59 36.13 0.85
C LYS A 269 -4.78 35.12 1.97
N ASN A 270 -6.02 34.68 2.21
CA ASN A 270 -6.37 33.72 3.26
C ASN A 270 -6.25 32.26 2.80
N THR A 271 -5.93 32.01 1.53
CA THR A 271 -5.64 30.70 0.98
C THR A 271 -4.13 30.43 0.98
N ASN A 272 -3.75 29.20 0.65
CA ASN A 272 -2.35 28.77 0.74
C ASN A 272 -1.49 29.17 -0.49
N LEU A 273 -1.74 30.35 -1.07
CA LEU A 273 -1.03 30.81 -2.28
C LEU A 273 0.42 31.28 -2.06
N LYS A 274 0.99 31.09 -0.86
CA LYS A 274 2.37 31.56 -0.58
C LYS A 274 3.42 30.98 -1.54
N GLY A 275 3.21 29.74 -2.02
CA GLY A 275 4.09 29.08 -2.99
C GLY A 275 4.14 29.76 -4.35
N VAL A 276 3.02 30.39 -4.80
CA VAL A 276 2.93 31.08 -6.10
C VAL A 276 2.96 32.61 -5.98
N SER A 277 2.52 33.20 -4.90
CA SER A 277 2.43 34.66 -4.75
C SER A 277 3.80 35.40 -4.70
N ALA A 278 4.89 34.66 -4.52
CA ALA A 278 6.25 35.18 -4.69
C ALA A 278 6.55 35.49 -6.17
N TYR A 279 5.89 34.82 -7.11
CA TYR A 279 6.02 34.99 -8.55
C TYR A 279 4.98 36.01 -9.04
N ARG A 280 5.29 37.28 -8.86
CA ARG A 280 4.35 38.39 -9.08
C ARG A 280 4.68 39.28 -10.26
N PHE A 281 5.78 39.02 -10.97
CA PHE A 281 6.20 39.77 -12.13
C PHE A 281 5.89 39.02 -13.41
N VAL A 282 5.59 39.75 -14.47
CA VAL A 282 5.35 39.19 -15.81
C VAL A 282 6.35 39.83 -16.77
N ASP A 283 7.08 39.03 -17.54
CA ASP A 283 8.05 39.55 -18.51
C ASP A 283 7.41 39.84 -19.89
N LYS A 284 8.20 40.40 -20.80
CA LYS A 284 7.78 40.71 -22.18
C LYS A 284 7.25 39.52 -22.99
N ASN A 285 7.57 38.29 -22.57
CA ASN A 285 7.09 37.04 -23.18
C ASN A 285 5.86 36.47 -22.47
N PHE A 286 5.29 37.18 -21.50
CA PHE A 286 4.20 36.76 -20.64
C PHE A 286 4.58 35.56 -19.73
N GLN A 287 5.86 35.47 -19.34
CA GLN A 287 6.31 34.49 -18.36
C GLN A 287 6.25 35.09 -16.95
N ILE A 288 5.62 34.34 -16.04
CA ILE A 288 5.50 34.73 -14.62
C ILE A 288 6.81 34.41 -13.92
N PHE A 289 7.38 35.36 -13.16
CA PHE A 289 8.63 35.13 -12.44
C PHE A 289 8.70 35.79 -11.06
N ALA A 290 9.59 35.26 -10.22
CA ALA A 290 10.05 35.88 -8.99
C ALA A 290 11.41 36.52 -9.22
N SER A 291 11.64 37.67 -8.55
CA SER A 291 12.91 38.37 -8.61
C SER A 291 13.78 37.98 -7.42
N ASP A 292 14.73 37.09 -7.65
CA ASP A 292 15.59 36.52 -6.61
C ASP A 292 16.94 37.20 -6.49
N ASN A 293 17.58 37.08 -5.33
CA ASN A 293 18.90 37.62 -5.06
C ASN A 293 19.98 36.72 -5.71
N THR A 294 20.95 37.36 -6.36
CA THR A 294 22.11 36.67 -6.95
C THR A 294 23.30 36.55 -5.99
N SER A 295 23.17 37.02 -4.75
CA SER A 295 24.20 36.90 -3.71
C SER A 295 24.23 35.47 -3.15
N ALA A 296 25.41 34.98 -2.75
CA ALA A 296 25.55 33.74 -2.07
C ALA A 296 24.72 33.67 -0.78
N PRO A 297 24.06 32.50 -0.48
CA PRO A 297 23.25 32.34 0.73
C PRO A 297 24.04 32.52 2.03
N ILE A 298 23.34 32.89 3.11
CA ILE A 298 23.96 33.08 4.43
C ILE A 298 24.55 31.78 4.95
N SER A 299 23.85 30.68 4.73
CA SER A 299 24.23 29.34 5.18
C SER A 299 25.51 28.80 4.54
N SER A 300 25.87 29.23 3.35
CA SER A 300 27.06 28.77 2.64
C SER A 300 28.31 29.65 2.89
N GLY A 301 28.21 30.68 3.74
CA GLY A 301 29.31 31.61 3.99
C GLY A 301 29.64 32.53 2.82
N LYS A 302 30.93 32.94 2.67
CA LYS A 302 31.37 33.72 1.53
C LYS A 302 31.66 32.80 0.35
N SER A 303 31.07 33.08 -0.80
CA SER A 303 31.34 32.36 -2.04
C SER A 303 32.71 32.74 -2.60
N LYS A 304 33.39 31.78 -3.22
CA LYS A 304 34.63 32.03 -4.02
C LYS A 304 34.31 32.71 -5.37
N ASN A 305 33.05 32.84 -5.74
CA ASN A 305 32.59 33.46 -6.99
C ASN A 305 32.60 34.98 -6.87
N ILE A 306 33.75 35.59 -6.98
CA ILE A 306 33.95 37.04 -6.99
C ILE A 306 34.50 37.41 -8.35
N TYR A 307 33.70 38.09 -9.18
CA TYR A 307 34.05 38.53 -10.52
C TYR A 307 33.16 39.72 -10.91
N GLU A 308 33.61 40.49 -11.90
CA GLU A 308 32.88 41.64 -12.42
C GLU A 308 31.84 41.23 -13.46
N ILE A 309 30.65 41.81 -13.37
CA ILE A 309 29.58 41.75 -14.36
C ILE A 309 29.35 43.15 -14.89
N ILE A 310 29.41 43.30 -16.22
CA ILE A 310 29.23 44.59 -16.87
C ILE A 310 27.75 44.89 -17.07
N HIS A 311 27.33 46.09 -16.68
CA HIS A 311 25.95 46.55 -16.89
C HIS A 311 25.72 46.84 -18.38
N PRO A 312 24.65 46.27 -19.00
CA PRO A 312 24.47 46.31 -20.45
C PRO A 312 24.21 47.72 -21.02
N LYS A 313 23.65 48.64 -20.22
CA LYS A 313 23.37 50.01 -20.65
C LYS A 313 24.53 50.99 -20.39
N THR A 314 25.19 50.88 -19.22
CA THR A 314 26.21 51.84 -18.81
C THR A 314 27.64 51.43 -19.17
N GLY A 315 27.84 50.15 -19.50
CA GLY A 315 29.15 49.59 -19.80
C GLY A 315 30.11 49.49 -18.60
N LYS A 316 29.64 49.81 -17.40
CA LYS A 316 30.43 49.77 -16.17
C LYS A 316 30.19 48.50 -15.35
N PRO A 317 31.12 48.08 -14.48
CA PRO A 317 30.90 46.97 -13.57
C PRO A 317 29.73 47.22 -12.62
N THR A 318 28.83 46.26 -12.50
CA THR A 318 27.73 46.29 -11.52
C THR A 318 28.24 46.05 -10.11
N LYS A 319 27.45 46.45 -9.12
CA LYS A 319 27.77 46.22 -7.71
C LYS A 319 27.85 44.72 -7.43
N THR A 320 29.05 44.26 -7.04
CA THR A 320 29.27 42.87 -6.61
C THR A 320 28.74 42.64 -5.18
N PRO A 321 28.00 41.57 -4.91
CA PRO A 321 27.56 41.27 -3.56
C PRO A 321 28.72 41.06 -2.59
N SER A 322 28.60 41.52 -1.35
CA SER A 322 29.63 41.37 -0.31
C SER A 322 30.00 39.91 0.03
N ARG A 323 29.12 39.00 -0.30
CA ARG A 323 29.31 37.55 -0.12
C ARG A 323 29.74 36.82 -1.38
N GLY A 324 29.95 37.53 -2.49
CA GLY A 324 30.12 36.93 -3.80
C GLY A 324 28.82 36.48 -4.44
N TRP A 325 28.90 35.99 -5.67
CA TRP A 325 27.78 35.52 -6.46
C TRP A 325 27.38 34.11 -6.09
N SER A 326 26.09 33.79 -6.19
CA SER A 326 25.56 32.42 -6.04
C SER A 326 25.89 31.52 -7.23
N PHE A 327 26.21 32.10 -8.39
CA PHE A 327 26.54 31.40 -9.62
C PHE A 327 28.01 31.50 -9.98
N GLY A 328 28.57 30.48 -10.64
CA GLY A 328 29.86 30.60 -11.33
C GLY A 328 29.77 31.56 -12.52
N ARG A 329 30.90 32.16 -12.93
CA ARG A 329 30.93 33.21 -13.99
C ARG A 329 30.30 32.73 -15.29
N GLU A 330 30.63 31.56 -15.77
CA GLU A 330 30.08 31.02 -17.03
C GLU A 330 28.55 30.87 -16.99
N LYS A 331 28.03 30.32 -15.89
CA LYS A 331 26.58 30.20 -15.68
C LYS A 331 25.91 31.56 -15.63
N PHE A 332 26.54 32.53 -14.97
CA PHE A 332 25.97 33.90 -14.90
C PHE A 332 25.90 34.55 -16.28
N LEU A 333 26.95 34.43 -17.10
CA LEU A 333 26.97 34.95 -18.47
C LEU A 333 25.95 34.25 -19.37
N LYS A 334 25.74 32.94 -19.17
CA LYS A 334 24.67 32.20 -19.85
C LYS A 334 23.30 32.76 -19.50
N LEU A 335 23.03 32.98 -18.20
CA LEU A 335 21.77 33.56 -17.72
C LEU A 335 21.50 34.98 -18.26
N ILE A 336 22.55 35.77 -18.47
CA ILE A 336 22.41 37.08 -19.15
C ILE A 336 21.92 36.90 -20.60
N LYS A 337 22.53 35.97 -21.35
CA LYS A 337 22.14 35.69 -22.75
C LYS A 337 20.70 35.15 -22.86
N GLU A 338 20.25 34.45 -21.85
CA GLU A 338 18.88 33.88 -21.75
C GLU A 338 17.85 34.89 -21.22
N ASP A 339 18.22 36.20 -21.06
CA ASP A 339 17.36 37.25 -20.48
C ASP A 339 16.84 36.92 -19.07
N ARG A 340 17.62 36.16 -18.30
CA ARG A 340 17.27 35.76 -16.94
C ARG A 340 17.84 36.63 -15.82
N ILE A 341 18.60 37.67 -16.18
CA ILE A 341 19.18 38.61 -15.23
C ILE A 341 18.50 39.97 -15.38
N LEU A 342 17.96 40.47 -14.28
CA LEU A 342 17.40 41.80 -14.16
C LEU A 342 18.50 42.77 -13.72
N PHE A 343 18.90 43.67 -14.60
CA PHE A 343 19.75 44.81 -14.26
C PHE A 343 18.90 45.95 -13.73
N GLY A 344 19.46 46.78 -12.86
CA GLY A 344 18.87 48.04 -12.48
C GLY A 344 18.89 49.08 -13.64
N GLU A 345 18.51 50.30 -13.35
CA GLU A 345 18.64 51.40 -14.31
C GLU A 345 20.12 51.77 -14.54
N ASP A 346 20.93 51.55 -13.50
CA ASP A 346 22.37 51.82 -13.47
C ASP A 346 23.17 50.67 -12.82
N GLU A 347 24.51 50.83 -12.79
CA GLU A 347 25.45 49.85 -12.22
C GLU A 347 25.47 49.78 -10.69
N ASN A 348 24.78 50.67 -9.97
CA ASN A 348 24.85 50.76 -8.50
C ASN A 348 24.04 49.71 -7.77
N ARG A 349 23.22 48.97 -8.49
CA ARG A 349 22.40 47.88 -7.92
C ARG A 349 23.00 46.53 -8.25
N VAL A 350 22.83 45.58 -7.31
CA VAL A 350 23.15 44.17 -7.54
C VAL A 350 22.11 43.60 -8.51
N PRO A 351 22.52 43.01 -9.64
CA PRO A 351 21.60 42.34 -10.56
C PRO A 351 20.80 41.23 -9.87
N ARG A 352 19.57 41.00 -10.31
CA ARG A 352 18.68 39.97 -9.73
C ARG A 352 18.37 38.89 -10.75
N PHE A 353 18.01 37.70 -10.27
CA PHE A 353 17.73 36.54 -11.09
C PHE A 353 16.22 36.37 -11.28
N LYS A 354 15.78 36.15 -12.53
CA LYS A 354 14.40 35.75 -12.84
C LYS A 354 14.26 34.25 -12.63
N ARG A 355 13.51 33.82 -11.61
CA ARG A 355 13.11 32.46 -11.43
C ARG A 355 11.67 32.30 -11.94
N PHE A 356 11.46 31.52 -13.00
CA PHE A 356 10.15 31.38 -13.62
C PHE A 356 9.24 30.47 -12.83
N LEU A 357 7.96 30.80 -12.77
CA LEU A 357 6.94 29.98 -12.12
C LEU A 357 6.79 28.62 -12.84
N SER A 358 6.84 28.58 -14.15
CA SER A 358 6.76 27.38 -14.97
C SER A 358 7.82 26.31 -14.65
N GLU A 359 8.95 26.72 -14.05
CA GLU A 359 10.02 25.82 -13.61
C GLU A 359 9.83 25.31 -12.18
N GLN A 360 8.76 25.72 -11.52
CA GLN A 360 8.54 25.52 -10.09
C GLN A 360 7.08 25.10 -9.83
N GLU A 361 6.60 24.13 -10.59
CA GLU A 361 5.21 23.65 -10.52
C GLU A 361 4.87 23.05 -9.17
N THR A 362 5.82 22.31 -8.59
CA THR A 362 5.61 21.57 -7.36
C THR A 362 6.28 22.19 -6.14
N GLU A 363 5.80 21.85 -4.96
CA GLU A 363 6.43 22.12 -3.67
C GLU A 363 6.37 20.86 -2.78
N VAL A 364 7.19 20.81 -1.72
CA VAL A 364 7.10 19.75 -0.70
C VAL A 364 5.79 19.86 0.09
N VAL A 365 5.23 18.74 0.45
CA VAL A 365 4.00 18.68 1.28
C VAL A 365 4.27 19.29 2.65
N ARG A 366 3.26 19.94 3.23
CA ARG A 366 3.34 20.52 4.59
C ARG A 366 2.90 19.52 5.63
N SER A 367 3.51 19.57 6.82
CA SER A 367 3.16 18.70 7.94
C SER A 367 1.76 18.97 8.54
N ILE A 368 1.26 20.22 8.46
CA ILE A 368 -0.08 20.55 8.96
C ILE A 368 -1.10 20.46 7.83
N GLN A 369 -2.02 19.52 7.95
CA GLN A 369 -3.06 19.22 6.98
C GLN A 369 -4.41 19.79 7.43
N LYS A 370 -5.05 20.60 6.58
CA LYS A 370 -6.29 21.34 6.89
C LYS A 370 -7.28 21.27 5.73
N ASN A 371 -8.53 21.70 6.00
CA ASN A 371 -9.57 21.93 4.99
C ASN A 371 -10.05 20.68 4.26
N PHE A 372 -10.11 19.56 4.96
CA PHE A 372 -10.67 18.34 4.43
C PHE A 372 -12.19 18.27 4.61
N THR A 373 -12.81 17.45 3.80
CA THR A 373 -14.23 17.14 3.87
C THR A 373 -14.56 16.29 5.11
N ASP A 374 -15.83 16.04 5.34
CA ASP A 374 -16.32 15.17 6.41
C ASP A 374 -16.59 13.78 5.84
N GLY A 375 -15.78 12.78 6.22
CA GLY A 375 -15.85 11.43 5.67
C GLY A 375 -17.20 10.75 5.91
N LYS A 376 -17.84 10.97 7.08
CA LYS A 376 -19.20 10.46 7.36
C LYS A 376 -20.21 11.05 6.39
N LYS A 377 -20.16 12.35 6.16
CA LYS A 377 -21.07 13.02 5.21
C LYS A 377 -20.81 12.60 3.77
N GLU A 378 -19.55 12.34 3.39
CA GLU A 378 -19.23 11.78 2.06
C GLU A 378 -19.89 10.42 1.87
N LEU A 379 -19.74 9.53 2.86
CA LEU A 379 -20.34 8.20 2.84
C LEU A 379 -21.87 8.30 2.78
N MET A 380 -22.49 9.11 3.64
CA MET A 380 -23.95 9.32 3.63
C MET A 380 -24.47 9.76 2.26
N ARG A 381 -23.73 10.60 1.53
CA ARG A 381 -24.12 11.03 0.17
C ARG A 381 -24.06 9.90 -0.86
N LEU A 382 -23.25 8.87 -0.64
CA LEU A 382 -23.21 7.67 -1.47
C LEU A 382 -24.34 6.70 -1.13
N PHE A 383 -24.83 6.74 0.11
CA PHE A 383 -25.87 5.85 0.64
C PHE A 383 -27.20 6.58 0.88
N ASP A 384 -27.54 7.52 0.02
CA ASP A 384 -28.84 8.20 -0.01
C ASP A 384 -29.24 8.87 1.33
N GLY A 385 -28.24 9.37 2.07
CA GLY A 385 -28.39 10.04 3.36
C GLY A 385 -28.23 9.13 4.59
N ASN A 386 -28.03 7.84 4.43
CA ASN A 386 -27.94 6.89 5.53
C ASN A 386 -26.52 6.77 6.10
N ALA A 387 -26.39 6.69 7.43
CA ALA A 387 -25.13 6.58 8.15
C ALA A 387 -24.82 5.12 8.52
N TYR A 388 -24.31 4.35 7.57
CA TYR A 388 -24.00 2.92 7.79
C TYR A 388 -22.63 2.69 8.46
N PHE A 389 -21.77 3.70 8.50
CA PHE A 389 -20.46 3.63 9.14
C PHE A 389 -20.11 4.98 9.79
N GLU A 390 -19.70 4.95 11.07
CA GLU A 390 -19.58 6.18 11.88
C GLU A 390 -18.29 6.96 11.64
N ASN A 391 -17.16 6.28 11.51
CA ASN A 391 -15.83 6.89 11.55
C ASN A 391 -15.10 6.83 10.21
N ALA A 392 -15.83 7.05 9.10
CA ALA A 392 -15.22 7.08 7.78
C ALA A 392 -14.21 8.24 7.66
N LYS A 393 -12.99 7.96 7.21
CA LYS A 393 -12.02 9.00 6.87
C LYS A 393 -12.46 9.75 5.61
N PRO A 394 -12.15 11.06 5.49
CA PRO A 394 -12.47 11.80 4.27
C PRO A 394 -11.59 11.34 3.09
N THR A 395 -12.20 11.17 1.92
CA THR A 395 -11.48 10.81 0.68
C THR A 395 -10.39 11.82 0.34
N THR A 396 -10.66 13.10 0.60
CA THR A 396 -9.73 14.19 0.34
C THR A 396 -8.43 14.06 1.16
N LEU A 397 -8.49 13.57 2.40
CA LEU A 397 -7.31 13.32 3.23
C LEU A 397 -6.47 12.18 2.64
N ILE A 398 -7.12 11.06 2.30
CA ILE A 398 -6.41 9.89 1.76
C ILE A 398 -5.82 10.21 0.40
N LYS A 399 -6.55 10.91 -0.47
CA LYS A 399 -6.03 11.40 -1.75
C LYS A 399 -4.76 12.24 -1.59
N GLN A 400 -4.71 13.09 -0.55
CA GLN A 400 -3.54 13.92 -0.28
C GLN A 400 -2.28 13.07 -0.05
N PHE A 401 -2.39 11.95 0.67
CA PHE A 401 -1.25 11.07 0.94
C PHE A 401 -0.91 10.17 -0.26
N ILE A 402 -1.89 9.58 -0.92
CA ILE A 402 -1.66 8.75 -2.11
C ILE A 402 -1.01 9.56 -3.24
N LYS A 403 -1.39 10.83 -3.38
CA LYS A 403 -0.85 11.74 -4.40
C LYS A 403 0.65 12.06 -4.21
N LEU A 404 1.20 11.80 -3.02
CA LEU A 404 2.62 12.00 -2.73
C LEU A 404 3.52 10.95 -3.38
N HIS A 405 2.95 9.95 -4.03
CA HIS A 405 3.65 8.92 -4.77
C HIS A 405 3.25 8.91 -6.25
N GLN A 406 3.86 8.04 -7.04
CA GLN A 406 3.68 7.95 -8.49
C GLN A 406 2.23 7.65 -8.90
N LYS A 407 1.85 8.04 -10.14
CA LYS A 407 0.49 7.91 -10.67
C LYS A 407 0.09 6.48 -11.07
N ASN A 408 0.99 5.53 -11.01
CA ASN A 408 0.78 4.10 -11.25
C ASN A 408 1.00 3.25 -9.99
N ALA A 409 1.05 3.87 -8.81
CA ALA A 409 1.33 3.23 -7.54
C ALA A 409 0.33 2.11 -7.19
N VAL A 410 0.85 1.04 -6.58
CA VAL A 410 0.04 0.02 -5.89
C VAL A 410 -0.20 0.49 -4.46
N VAL A 411 -1.48 0.67 -4.10
CA VAL A 411 -1.92 1.18 -2.81
C VAL A 411 -2.53 0.04 -1.99
N LEU A 412 -1.99 -0.22 -0.81
CA LEU A 412 -2.50 -1.22 0.13
C LEU A 412 -3.15 -0.56 1.35
N ASP A 413 -4.35 -1.02 1.70
CA ASP A 413 -5.01 -0.67 2.95
C ASP A 413 -5.55 -1.94 3.62
N PHE A 414 -4.89 -2.40 4.68
CA PHE A 414 -5.29 -3.60 5.39
C PHE A 414 -6.12 -3.33 6.65
N PHE A 415 -6.65 -2.10 6.77
CA PHE A 415 -7.70 -1.69 7.68
C PHE A 415 -8.77 -0.89 6.91
N ALA A 416 -9.29 -1.47 5.84
CA ALA A 416 -10.08 -0.75 4.83
C ALA A 416 -11.33 -0.04 5.38
N GLY A 417 -11.87 -0.48 6.51
CA GLY A 417 -13.03 0.12 7.16
C GLY A 417 -14.20 0.25 6.20
N SER A 418 -14.57 1.46 5.85
CA SER A 418 -15.65 1.73 4.89
C SER A 418 -15.22 1.76 3.42
N GLY A 419 -13.98 1.38 3.07
CA GLY A 419 -13.48 1.37 1.68
C GLY A 419 -13.11 2.75 1.14
N THR A 420 -12.75 3.70 2.00
CA THR A 420 -12.41 5.08 1.61
C THR A 420 -11.20 5.14 0.69
N THR A 421 -10.22 4.28 0.89
CA THR A 421 -8.98 4.25 0.10
C THR A 421 -9.24 3.91 -1.36
N ALA A 422 -10.11 2.95 -1.67
CA ALA A 422 -10.50 2.64 -3.04
C ALA A 422 -11.19 3.84 -3.72
N ASP A 423 -12.16 4.46 -3.03
CA ASP A 423 -12.85 5.66 -3.51
C ASP A 423 -11.85 6.80 -3.81
N ALA A 424 -10.86 7.01 -2.93
CA ALA A 424 -9.79 7.99 -3.12
C ALA A 424 -8.91 7.68 -4.34
N VAL A 425 -8.53 6.41 -4.55
CA VAL A 425 -7.71 5.97 -5.70
C VAL A 425 -8.47 6.20 -7.02
N MET A 426 -9.73 5.77 -7.11
CA MET A 426 -10.55 5.95 -8.30
C MET A 426 -10.73 7.44 -8.65
N GLN A 427 -11.00 8.29 -7.65
CA GLN A 427 -11.08 9.74 -7.85
C GLN A 427 -9.77 10.32 -8.37
N LEU A 428 -8.62 9.95 -7.78
CA LEU A 428 -7.31 10.43 -8.22
C LEU A 428 -6.99 10.04 -9.65
N ASN A 429 -7.23 8.78 -10.02
CA ASN A 429 -7.01 8.30 -11.38
C ASN A 429 -7.82 9.12 -12.39
N LYS A 430 -9.08 9.44 -12.05
CA LYS A 430 -9.91 10.30 -12.88
C LYS A 430 -9.40 11.75 -12.94
N GLU A 431 -8.90 12.29 -11.84
CA GLU A 431 -8.45 13.69 -11.74
C GLU A 431 -7.15 13.96 -12.49
N ASP A 432 -6.19 13.03 -12.43
CA ASP A 432 -4.84 13.22 -12.94
C ASP A 432 -4.42 12.27 -14.08
N GLY A 433 -5.36 11.41 -14.54
CA GLY A 433 -5.10 10.41 -15.58
C GLY A 433 -4.15 9.31 -15.14
N GLY A 434 -4.02 9.06 -13.84
CA GLY A 434 -3.20 7.99 -13.27
C GLY A 434 -3.80 6.61 -13.49
N ASN A 435 -3.01 5.58 -13.17
CA ASN A 435 -3.41 4.17 -13.22
C ASN A 435 -3.02 3.46 -11.93
N ARG A 436 -3.32 4.11 -10.78
CA ARG A 436 -3.09 3.51 -9.47
C ARG A 436 -4.04 2.34 -9.27
N LYS A 437 -3.57 1.36 -8.52
CA LYS A 437 -4.32 0.16 -8.15
C LYS A 437 -4.44 0.08 -6.64
N TYR A 438 -5.48 -0.60 -6.18
CA TYR A 438 -5.67 -0.79 -4.74
C TYR A 438 -5.83 -2.26 -4.37
N ILE A 439 -5.31 -2.60 -3.19
CA ILE A 439 -5.54 -3.86 -2.48
C ILE A 439 -6.12 -3.48 -1.12
N LEU A 440 -7.35 -3.88 -0.86
CA LEU A 440 -8.04 -3.62 0.41
C LEU A 440 -8.27 -4.90 1.17
N VAL A 441 -8.08 -4.85 2.49
CA VAL A 441 -8.40 -5.96 3.38
C VAL A 441 -9.34 -5.48 4.48
N GLN A 442 -10.43 -6.21 4.69
CA GLN A 442 -11.40 -5.93 5.75
C GLN A 442 -11.86 -7.21 6.44
N LEU A 443 -11.76 -7.22 7.75
CA LEU A 443 -12.34 -8.27 8.58
C LEU A 443 -13.89 -8.23 8.45
N PRO A 444 -14.59 -9.38 8.33
CA PRO A 444 -16.05 -9.43 8.29
C PRO A 444 -16.67 -9.21 9.67
N GLU A 445 -16.36 -8.08 10.29
CA GLU A 445 -16.93 -7.66 11.56
C GLU A 445 -18.44 -7.45 11.44
N LYS A 446 -19.17 -7.96 12.41
CA LYS A 446 -20.63 -7.78 12.45
C LYS A 446 -20.98 -6.30 12.66
N VAL A 447 -21.94 -5.80 11.91
CA VAL A 447 -22.49 -4.47 12.17
C VAL A 447 -23.17 -4.42 13.54
N SER A 448 -23.18 -3.24 14.16
CA SER A 448 -23.76 -3.06 15.50
C SER A 448 -25.25 -3.42 15.48
N LYS A 449 -25.71 -4.15 16.50
CA LYS A 449 -27.12 -4.51 16.66
C LYS A 449 -27.99 -3.25 16.71
N ASN A 450 -29.16 -3.31 16.05
CA ASN A 450 -30.12 -2.21 15.91
C ASN A 450 -29.59 -0.96 15.18
N SER A 451 -28.40 -1.03 14.54
CA SER A 451 -27.87 0.05 13.71
C SER A 451 -28.69 0.25 12.44
N GLU A 452 -28.54 1.39 11.78
CA GLU A 452 -29.13 1.65 10.46
C GLU A 452 -28.61 0.66 9.41
N ALA A 453 -27.34 0.26 9.52
CA ALA A 453 -26.74 -0.74 8.65
C ALA A 453 -27.43 -2.12 8.78
N GLU A 454 -27.66 -2.59 10.02
CA GLU A 454 -28.37 -3.87 10.23
C GLU A 454 -29.81 -3.80 9.70
N LYS A 455 -30.52 -2.70 9.94
CA LYS A 455 -31.89 -2.49 9.41
C LYS A 455 -31.94 -2.46 7.89
N ALA A 456 -30.88 -2.00 7.24
CA ALA A 456 -30.74 -1.99 5.78
C ALA A 456 -30.34 -3.36 5.20
N GLY A 457 -30.07 -4.37 6.05
CA GLY A 457 -29.77 -5.73 5.65
C GLY A 457 -28.28 -6.09 5.61
N TYR A 458 -27.38 -5.15 5.95
CA TYR A 458 -25.95 -5.45 6.08
C TYR A 458 -25.70 -6.32 7.31
N LYS A 459 -24.89 -7.34 7.15
CA LYS A 459 -24.48 -8.23 8.26
C LYS A 459 -23.10 -7.89 8.78
N THR A 460 -22.22 -7.46 7.88
CA THR A 460 -20.80 -7.21 8.17
C THR A 460 -20.31 -5.93 7.51
N ILE A 461 -19.22 -5.37 8.05
CA ILE A 461 -18.63 -4.10 7.58
C ILE A 461 -18.08 -4.21 6.16
N ASP A 462 -17.47 -5.35 5.79
CA ASP A 462 -16.94 -5.59 4.45
C ASP A 462 -18.02 -5.46 3.35
N GLN A 463 -19.28 -5.79 3.66
CA GLN A 463 -20.40 -5.60 2.73
C GLN A 463 -20.63 -4.11 2.44
N ILE A 464 -20.59 -3.27 3.48
CA ILE A 464 -20.71 -1.80 3.34
C ILE A 464 -19.54 -1.25 2.53
N SER A 465 -18.33 -1.75 2.80
CA SER A 465 -17.11 -1.33 2.10
C SER A 465 -17.20 -1.60 0.61
N ARG A 466 -17.56 -2.83 0.22
CA ARG A 466 -17.70 -3.23 -1.20
C ARG A 466 -18.78 -2.42 -1.90
N GLU A 467 -19.94 -2.24 -1.27
CA GLU A 467 -21.01 -1.44 -1.86
C GLU A 467 -20.61 0.03 -2.00
N ARG A 468 -19.85 0.60 -1.04
CA ARG A 468 -19.29 1.94 -1.20
C ARG A 468 -18.43 2.04 -2.45
N ILE A 469 -17.55 1.06 -2.71
CA ILE A 469 -16.67 1.06 -3.88
C ILE A 469 -17.51 1.05 -5.16
N GLU A 470 -18.51 0.17 -5.26
CA GLU A 470 -19.43 0.10 -6.41
C GLU A 470 -20.19 1.42 -6.63
N ARG A 471 -20.74 2.01 -5.58
CA ARG A 471 -21.48 3.29 -5.65
C ARG A 471 -20.55 4.47 -6.00
N ALA A 472 -19.34 4.50 -5.45
CA ALA A 472 -18.36 5.53 -5.78
C ALA A 472 -17.91 5.42 -7.24
N ALA A 473 -17.61 4.21 -7.74
CA ALA A 473 -17.28 3.95 -9.14
C ALA A 473 -18.40 4.42 -10.07
N ALA A 474 -19.64 4.01 -9.81
CA ALA A 474 -20.80 4.41 -10.60
C ALA A 474 -20.97 5.94 -10.65
N LYS A 475 -20.81 6.61 -9.50
CA LYS A 475 -20.95 8.07 -9.40
C LYS A 475 -19.94 8.84 -10.25
N ILE A 476 -18.70 8.35 -10.34
CA ILE A 476 -17.64 9.00 -11.13
C ILE A 476 -17.48 8.41 -12.53
N GLY A 477 -18.22 7.33 -12.88
CA GLY A 477 -18.10 6.64 -14.15
C GLY A 477 -16.76 5.88 -14.28
N ASP A 478 -16.27 5.31 -13.18
CA ASP A 478 -15.11 4.43 -13.17
C ASP A 478 -15.54 3.00 -13.50
N ASN A 479 -14.83 2.35 -14.42
CA ASN A 479 -15.10 0.98 -14.85
C ASN A 479 -13.93 0.04 -14.54
N SER A 480 -13.02 0.44 -13.64
CA SER A 480 -11.85 -0.38 -13.28
C SER A 480 -12.22 -1.64 -12.49
N GLY A 481 -13.38 -1.64 -11.83
CA GLY A 481 -13.88 -2.75 -11.04
C GLY A 481 -12.93 -3.18 -9.91
N PHE A 482 -13.22 -4.34 -9.31
CA PHE A 482 -12.31 -5.02 -8.38
C PHE A 482 -12.63 -6.51 -8.30
N LYS A 483 -11.63 -7.33 -8.01
CA LYS A 483 -11.80 -8.74 -7.67
C LYS A 483 -12.01 -8.91 -6.18
N HIS A 484 -12.94 -9.79 -5.80
CA HIS A 484 -13.25 -10.08 -4.40
C HIS A 484 -12.81 -11.50 -4.04
N PHE A 485 -12.13 -11.62 -2.90
CA PHE A 485 -11.69 -12.87 -2.31
C PHE A 485 -12.05 -12.93 -0.83
N ARG A 486 -12.21 -14.15 -0.31
CA ARG A 486 -12.41 -14.39 1.12
C ARG A 486 -11.31 -15.29 1.64
N LEU A 487 -10.86 -15.02 2.85
CA LEU A 487 -10.00 -15.96 3.56
C LEU A 487 -10.87 -16.90 4.38
N THR A 488 -10.70 -18.18 4.16
CA THR A 488 -11.44 -19.23 4.86
C THR A 488 -10.45 -20.23 5.46
N THR A 489 -10.75 -20.71 6.66
CA THR A 489 -9.97 -21.81 7.25
C THR A 489 -10.52 -23.12 6.71
N PRO A 490 -9.68 -24.04 6.22
CA PRO A 490 -10.11 -25.38 5.84
C PRO A 490 -10.85 -26.06 7.01
N ASN A 491 -11.88 -26.82 6.71
CA ASN A 491 -12.70 -27.46 7.72
C ASN A 491 -12.01 -28.76 8.20
N ASP A 492 -11.01 -28.59 9.08
CA ASP A 492 -10.16 -29.68 9.58
C ASP A 492 -10.95 -30.84 10.25
N GLU A 493 -12.09 -30.51 10.89
CA GLU A 493 -12.93 -31.54 11.52
C GLU A 493 -13.48 -32.54 10.50
N ASN A 494 -13.89 -32.06 9.32
CA ASN A 494 -14.39 -32.94 8.26
C ASN A 494 -13.26 -33.71 7.56
N ALA A 495 -12.08 -33.12 7.42
CA ALA A 495 -10.93 -33.81 6.83
C ALA A 495 -10.33 -34.83 7.79
N LEU A 496 -10.26 -34.52 9.09
CA LEU A 496 -9.80 -35.44 10.14
C LEU A 496 -10.79 -36.60 10.36
N LEU A 497 -12.10 -36.32 10.40
CA LEU A 497 -13.14 -37.37 10.51
C LEU A 497 -13.07 -38.32 9.32
N LYS A 498 -12.88 -37.83 8.11
CA LYS A 498 -12.72 -38.67 6.91
C LYS A 498 -11.43 -39.50 6.93
N LEU A 499 -10.36 -38.99 7.57
CA LEU A 499 -9.10 -39.73 7.77
C LEU A 499 -9.22 -40.75 8.91
N GLU A 500 -10.00 -40.49 9.96
CA GLU A 500 -10.27 -41.44 11.06
C GLU A 500 -11.22 -42.56 10.64
N GLU A 501 -12.14 -42.33 9.70
CA GLU A 501 -13.02 -43.33 9.09
C GLU A 501 -12.31 -44.14 7.99
N PHE A 502 -11.01 -43.92 7.76
CA PHE A 502 -10.22 -44.65 6.77
C PHE A 502 -10.10 -46.11 7.13
N ASP A 503 -10.83 -46.98 6.44
CA ASP A 503 -10.63 -48.40 6.44
C ASP A 503 -9.61 -48.79 5.34
N PRO A 504 -8.39 -49.20 5.70
CA PRO A 504 -7.39 -49.64 4.73
C PRO A 504 -7.80 -50.85 3.92
N ASN A 505 -8.88 -51.57 4.31
CA ASN A 505 -9.43 -52.68 3.56
C ASN A 505 -10.57 -52.28 2.60
N ALA A 506 -11.08 -51.06 2.72
CA ALA A 506 -12.09 -50.49 1.83
C ALA A 506 -11.45 -49.82 0.61
N ILE A 507 -10.72 -50.57 -0.21
CA ILE A 507 -9.96 -50.10 -1.40
C ILE A 507 -10.84 -49.37 -2.45
N VAL A 508 -12.15 -49.38 -2.29
CA VAL A 508 -13.11 -48.80 -3.28
C VAL A 508 -13.66 -47.42 -2.88
N ALA A 509 -13.44 -46.95 -1.67
CA ALA A 509 -14.15 -45.78 -1.13
C ALA A 509 -13.42 -44.42 -1.24
N PHE A 510 -12.19 -44.35 -1.74
CA PHE A 510 -11.44 -43.09 -1.88
C PHE A 510 -11.62 -42.43 -3.26
N GLN A 511 -12.85 -42.30 -3.72
CA GLN A 511 -13.21 -41.43 -4.86
C GLN A 511 -14.06 -40.24 -4.43
N GLU A 512 -14.10 -39.90 -3.14
CA GLU A 512 -14.67 -38.64 -2.74
C GLU A 512 -13.72 -37.50 -3.13
N ASP A 513 -14.27 -36.52 -3.83
CA ASP A 513 -13.55 -35.33 -4.23
C ASP A 513 -13.19 -34.51 -2.99
N MET A 514 -11.95 -34.66 -2.51
CA MET A 514 -11.44 -33.96 -1.33
C MET A 514 -11.35 -32.45 -1.53
N THR A 515 -11.42 -31.94 -2.78
CA THR A 515 -11.48 -30.51 -3.01
C THR A 515 -12.75 -29.88 -2.43
N THR A 516 -13.83 -30.68 -2.28
CA THR A 516 -15.11 -30.24 -1.69
C THR A 516 -15.05 -29.96 -0.18
N THR A 517 -13.96 -30.33 0.50
CA THR A 517 -13.75 -29.99 1.91
C THR A 517 -13.35 -28.52 2.09
N PHE A 518 -12.94 -27.87 1.01
CA PHE A 518 -12.57 -26.47 1.01
C PHE A 518 -13.75 -25.60 0.55
N ASP A 519 -14.00 -24.49 1.22
CA ASP A 519 -14.96 -23.50 0.73
C ASP A 519 -14.44 -22.91 -0.60
N GLY A 520 -15.21 -23.06 -1.66
CA GLY A 520 -14.80 -22.71 -3.03
C GLY A 520 -14.10 -23.83 -3.82
N GLY A 521 -13.84 -25.00 -3.23
CA GLY A 521 -13.33 -26.19 -3.90
C GLY A 521 -12.00 -25.98 -4.64
N GLU A 522 -11.86 -26.63 -5.81
CA GLU A 522 -10.69 -26.52 -6.68
C GLU A 522 -10.23 -25.08 -6.92
N LYS A 523 -11.18 -24.14 -7.07
CA LYS A 523 -10.85 -22.72 -7.35
C LYS A 523 -10.15 -22.04 -6.18
N ALA A 524 -10.49 -22.39 -4.95
CA ALA A 524 -9.84 -21.85 -3.77
C ALA A 524 -8.41 -22.41 -3.63
N ILE A 525 -8.24 -23.72 -3.84
CA ILE A 525 -6.94 -24.37 -3.84
C ILE A 525 -6.03 -23.73 -4.91
N LEU A 526 -6.54 -23.64 -6.15
CA LEU A 526 -5.80 -23.04 -7.26
C LEU A 526 -5.40 -21.59 -6.97
N GLN A 527 -6.33 -20.76 -6.49
CA GLN A 527 -6.05 -19.34 -6.21
C GLN A 527 -5.00 -19.20 -5.12
N THR A 528 -5.07 -20.00 -4.07
CA THR A 528 -4.07 -19.99 -2.99
C THR A 528 -2.69 -20.37 -3.53
N TRP A 529 -2.60 -21.44 -4.30
CA TRP A 529 -1.33 -21.89 -4.86
C TRP A 529 -0.74 -20.92 -5.90
N LEU A 530 -1.57 -20.23 -6.67
CA LEU A 530 -1.11 -19.18 -7.58
C LEU A 530 -0.41 -18.05 -6.82
N ILE A 531 -1.03 -17.57 -5.74
CA ILE A 531 -0.44 -16.53 -4.89
C ILE A 531 0.84 -17.04 -4.21
N ASP A 532 0.84 -18.26 -3.69
CA ASP A 532 2.02 -18.87 -3.07
C ASP A 532 3.19 -19.05 -4.06
N ASP A 533 2.87 -19.23 -5.34
CA ASP A 533 3.84 -19.32 -6.42
C ASP A 533 4.27 -17.96 -7.00
N GLY A 534 3.78 -16.85 -6.42
CA GLY A 534 4.16 -15.49 -6.79
C GLY A 534 3.32 -14.86 -7.90
N PHE A 535 2.24 -15.50 -8.34
CA PHE A 535 1.31 -14.92 -9.32
C PHE A 535 0.35 -13.95 -8.66
N GLU A 536 0.16 -12.80 -9.26
CA GLU A 536 -0.75 -11.77 -8.75
C GLU A 536 -2.23 -12.15 -9.02
N PHE A 537 -3.16 -11.51 -8.31
CA PHE A 537 -4.59 -11.81 -8.37
C PHE A 537 -5.23 -11.60 -9.77
N ASN A 538 -4.61 -10.81 -10.63
CA ASN A 538 -5.07 -10.55 -12.01
C ASN A 538 -4.63 -11.64 -12.99
N GLN A 539 -3.66 -12.49 -12.63
CA GLN A 539 -3.15 -13.55 -13.48
C GLN A 539 -4.08 -14.76 -13.44
N THR A 540 -4.48 -15.24 -14.61
CA THR A 540 -5.40 -16.36 -14.76
C THR A 540 -4.75 -17.45 -15.60
N PRO A 541 -4.63 -18.69 -15.10
CA PRO A 541 -4.07 -19.80 -15.84
C PRO A 541 -5.00 -20.20 -17.01
N LYS A 542 -4.39 -20.74 -18.07
CA LYS A 542 -5.12 -21.36 -19.18
C LYS A 542 -5.50 -22.78 -18.83
N ILE A 543 -6.67 -23.21 -19.27
CA ILE A 543 -7.07 -24.63 -19.17
C ILE A 543 -6.39 -25.39 -20.31
N VAL A 544 -5.75 -26.51 -19.97
CA VAL A 544 -5.16 -27.47 -20.90
C VAL A 544 -5.78 -28.83 -20.60
N GLU A 545 -6.19 -29.54 -21.64
CA GLU A 545 -6.89 -30.83 -21.51
C GLU A 545 -5.95 -31.99 -21.84
N PHE A 546 -6.03 -33.07 -21.03
CA PHE A 546 -5.34 -34.32 -21.23
C PHE A 546 -6.33 -35.48 -21.02
N ALA A 547 -6.72 -36.13 -22.10
CA ALA A 547 -7.68 -37.27 -22.07
C ALA A 547 -8.96 -36.96 -21.26
N GLY A 548 -9.51 -35.75 -21.43
CA GLY A 548 -10.70 -35.29 -20.70
C GLY A 548 -10.44 -34.64 -19.35
N TYR A 549 -9.22 -34.72 -18.81
CA TYR A 549 -8.83 -34.02 -17.58
C TYR A 549 -8.46 -32.58 -17.85
N GLN A 550 -9.04 -31.65 -17.11
CA GLN A 550 -8.74 -30.22 -17.22
C GLN A 550 -7.67 -29.82 -16.23
N ALA A 551 -6.50 -29.41 -16.73
CA ALA A 551 -5.38 -28.90 -15.94
C ALA A 551 -5.23 -27.39 -16.13
N HIS A 552 -4.71 -26.71 -15.11
CA HIS A 552 -4.46 -25.26 -15.16
C HIS A 552 -2.98 -25.00 -15.46
N TYR A 553 -2.71 -24.18 -16.48
CA TYR A 553 -1.35 -23.91 -16.96
C TYR A 553 -1.04 -22.42 -17.00
N ILE A 554 0.07 -22.02 -16.39
CA ILE A 554 0.59 -20.65 -16.41
C ILE A 554 2.12 -20.68 -16.33
N GLU A 555 2.79 -19.92 -17.17
CA GLU A 555 4.26 -19.70 -17.13
C GLU A 555 5.10 -20.98 -16.91
N GLN A 556 4.83 -22.03 -17.69
CA GLN A 556 5.51 -23.34 -17.62
C GLN A 556 5.23 -24.15 -16.35
N ARG A 557 4.23 -23.75 -15.56
CA ARG A 557 3.74 -24.46 -14.40
C ARG A 557 2.35 -25.05 -14.68
N LEU A 558 2.17 -26.30 -14.30
CA LEU A 558 0.93 -27.05 -14.48
C LEU A 558 0.36 -27.44 -13.12
N TYR A 559 -0.92 -27.14 -12.88
CA TYR A 559 -1.63 -27.51 -11.66
C TYR A 559 -2.64 -28.61 -11.96
N LEU A 560 -2.56 -29.70 -11.21
CA LEU A 560 -3.45 -30.85 -11.27
C LEU A 560 -4.13 -30.99 -9.91
N ILE A 561 -5.39 -30.55 -9.82
CA ILE A 561 -6.09 -30.40 -8.54
C ILE A 561 -7.29 -31.33 -8.44
N SER A 562 -8.10 -31.42 -9.47
CA SER A 562 -9.33 -32.21 -9.48
C SER A 562 -9.09 -33.72 -9.56
N THR A 563 -10.09 -34.51 -9.26
CA THR A 563 -10.09 -35.97 -9.47
C THR A 563 -10.20 -36.36 -10.95
N GLY A 564 -9.90 -37.61 -11.29
CA GLY A 564 -10.08 -38.16 -12.65
C GLY A 564 -8.83 -38.15 -13.52
N TRP A 565 -7.64 -37.98 -12.93
CA TRP A 565 -6.39 -38.22 -13.66
C TRP A 565 -6.27 -39.68 -14.05
N SER A 566 -5.81 -39.96 -15.26
CA SER A 566 -5.72 -41.34 -15.79
C SER A 566 -4.35 -41.63 -16.40
N SER A 567 -4.04 -42.89 -16.63
CA SER A 567 -2.86 -43.33 -17.39
C SER A 567 -2.81 -42.72 -18.79
N GLU A 568 -3.98 -42.54 -19.44
CA GLU A 568 -4.09 -41.89 -20.73
C GLU A 568 -3.69 -40.40 -20.65
N ALA A 569 -4.14 -39.69 -19.61
CA ALA A 569 -3.75 -38.30 -19.34
C ALA A 569 -2.24 -38.17 -19.13
N THR A 570 -1.63 -39.09 -18.38
CA THR A 570 -0.18 -39.18 -18.21
C THR A 570 0.53 -39.31 -19.56
N ARG A 571 0.06 -40.20 -20.45
CA ARG A 571 0.62 -40.42 -21.78
C ARG A 571 0.50 -39.18 -22.66
N GLU A 572 -0.65 -38.53 -22.65
CA GLU A 572 -0.86 -37.29 -23.42
C GLU A 572 0.03 -36.14 -22.92
N LEU A 573 0.16 -35.95 -21.62
CA LEU A 573 1.05 -34.96 -21.02
C LEU A 573 2.50 -35.18 -21.45
N LEU A 574 3.02 -36.42 -21.33
CA LEU A 574 4.38 -36.77 -21.74
C LEU A 574 4.62 -36.53 -23.23
N ASN A 575 3.63 -36.89 -24.06
CA ASN A 575 3.67 -36.62 -25.50
C ASN A 575 3.66 -35.12 -25.84
N ALA A 576 2.87 -34.32 -25.12
CA ALA A 576 2.82 -32.87 -25.31
C ALA A 576 4.18 -32.23 -24.99
N ILE A 577 4.79 -32.64 -23.88
CA ILE A 577 6.11 -32.14 -23.45
C ILE A 577 7.20 -32.67 -24.41
N GLY A 578 7.24 -33.97 -24.68
CA GLY A 578 8.26 -34.59 -25.52
C GLY A 578 8.27 -34.09 -26.99
N LYS A 579 7.12 -33.66 -27.49
CA LYS A 579 6.98 -33.04 -28.82
C LYS A 579 7.12 -31.50 -28.81
N ASN A 580 7.53 -30.91 -27.69
CA ASN A 580 7.65 -29.45 -27.48
C ASN A 580 6.34 -28.67 -27.74
N LYS A 581 5.18 -29.30 -27.57
CA LYS A 581 3.86 -28.65 -27.73
C LYS A 581 3.50 -27.89 -26.44
N LEU A 582 4.01 -28.32 -25.29
CA LEU A 582 3.81 -27.69 -24.00
C LEU A 582 5.16 -27.63 -23.26
N ALA A 583 5.59 -26.44 -22.90
CA ALA A 583 6.78 -26.25 -22.06
C ALA A 583 6.37 -26.33 -20.61
N VAL A 584 6.89 -27.31 -19.87
CA VAL A 584 6.58 -27.50 -18.44
C VAL A 584 7.89 -27.61 -17.66
N GLN A 585 8.04 -26.78 -16.65
CA GLN A 585 9.16 -26.83 -15.69
C GLN A 585 8.74 -27.45 -14.36
N SER A 586 7.50 -27.20 -13.93
CA SER A 586 6.97 -27.77 -12.68
C SER A 586 5.52 -28.20 -12.83
N ILE A 587 5.17 -29.27 -12.12
CA ILE A 587 3.82 -29.78 -12.00
C ILE A 587 3.46 -29.80 -10.52
N VAL A 588 2.41 -29.08 -10.16
CA VAL A 588 1.90 -29.01 -8.79
C VAL A 588 0.65 -29.87 -8.71
N ILE A 589 0.62 -30.81 -7.79
CA ILE A 589 -0.49 -31.75 -7.67
C ILE A 589 -1.12 -31.68 -6.27
N PHE A 590 -2.44 -31.94 -6.22
CA PHE A 590 -3.17 -32.20 -4.99
C PHE A 590 -3.27 -33.72 -4.80
N PRO A 591 -2.40 -34.33 -3.97
CA PRO A 591 -2.27 -35.81 -3.93
C PRO A 591 -3.56 -36.53 -3.56
N TYR A 592 -4.43 -35.91 -2.77
CA TYR A 592 -5.72 -36.48 -2.37
C TYR A 592 -6.72 -36.70 -3.52
N SER A 593 -6.49 -36.04 -4.68
CA SER A 593 -7.32 -36.22 -5.88
C SER A 593 -6.84 -37.34 -6.81
N PHE A 594 -5.76 -38.04 -6.44
CA PHE A 594 -5.16 -39.11 -7.27
C PHE A 594 -5.29 -40.47 -6.63
N ALA A 595 -5.66 -41.49 -7.42
CA ALA A 595 -5.47 -42.86 -7.01
C ALA A 595 -3.96 -43.15 -6.90
N PHE A 596 -3.58 -43.99 -5.94
CA PHE A 596 -2.17 -44.31 -5.69
C PHE A 596 -1.41 -44.78 -6.93
N ASN A 597 -2.03 -45.64 -7.74
CA ASN A 597 -1.43 -46.18 -8.95
C ASN A 597 -1.18 -45.08 -10.01
N GLU A 598 -2.14 -44.16 -10.20
CA GLU A 598 -2.07 -43.07 -11.15
C GLU A 598 -0.99 -42.04 -10.76
N LEU A 599 -0.93 -41.71 -9.48
CA LEU A 599 0.09 -40.83 -8.95
C LEU A 599 1.50 -41.44 -9.11
N ASN A 600 1.65 -42.71 -8.79
CA ASN A 600 2.92 -43.43 -8.90
C ASN A 600 3.36 -43.58 -10.36
N GLU A 601 2.42 -43.87 -11.27
CA GLU A 601 2.67 -43.92 -12.71
C GLU A 601 3.15 -42.57 -13.23
N LEU A 602 2.51 -41.46 -12.86
CA LEU A 602 2.91 -40.12 -13.21
C LEU A 602 4.36 -39.81 -12.73
N LYS A 603 4.65 -40.13 -11.45
CA LYS A 603 5.99 -39.94 -10.86
C LYS A 603 7.08 -40.70 -11.60
N ILE A 604 6.87 -41.99 -11.86
CA ILE A 604 7.84 -42.85 -12.51
C ILE A 604 8.08 -42.39 -13.96
N ASN A 605 7.03 -42.10 -14.70
CA ASN A 605 7.13 -41.72 -16.09
C ASN A 605 7.79 -40.33 -16.27
N LEU A 606 7.46 -39.36 -15.44
CA LEU A 606 8.14 -38.04 -15.46
C LEU A 606 9.65 -38.20 -15.19
N ARG A 607 10.00 -38.98 -14.17
CA ARG A 607 11.40 -39.25 -13.84
C ARG A 607 12.13 -39.94 -15.00
N THR A 608 11.55 -40.96 -15.58
CA THR A 608 12.18 -41.79 -16.64
C THR A 608 12.31 -40.99 -17.96
N ALA A 609 11.29 -40.23 -18.33
CA ALA A 609 11.25 -39.52 -19.59
C ALA A 609 12.21 -38.31 -19.65
N PHE A 610 12.49 -37.66 -18.50
CA PHE A 610 13.20 -36.38 -18.46
C PHE A 610 14.46 -36.39 -17.58
N GLU A 611 14.95 -37.56 -17.18
CA GLU A 611 16.15 -37.70 -16.32
C GLU A 611 17.44 -37.13 -16.93
N LYS A 612 17.55 -37.07 -18.25
CA LYS A 612 18.73 -36.62 -19.02
C LYS A 612 18.60 -35.27 -19.72
N SER A 613 17.41 -34.71 -19.73
CA SER A 613 17.12 -33.39 -20.28
C SER A 613 16.40 -32.55 -19.22
N ASN A 614 15.83 -31.45 -19.45
CA ASN A 614 15.20 -30.58 -18.46
C ASN A 614 14.36 -31.35 -17.43
N LYS A 615 14.87 -31.48 -16.19
CA LYS A 615 14.19 -32.13 -15.09
C LYS A 615 12.93 -31.36 -14.74
N ILE A 616 11.75 -32.02 -14.88
CA ILE A 616 10.48 -31.45 -14.47
C ILE A 616 10.33 -31.69 -12.96
N GLU A 617 10.07 -30.64 -12.24
CA GLU A 617 9.83 -30.69 -10.80
C GLU A 617 8.38 -31.09 -10.53
N LEU A 618 8.17 -32.13 -9.71
CA LEU A 618 6.83 -32.53 -9.25
C LEU A 618 6.69 -32.12 -7.78
N LEU A 619 5.74 -31.22 -7.53
CA LEU A 619 5.46 -30.66 -6.21
C LEU A 619 4.13 -31.22 -5.69
N GLU A 620 4.16 -31.86 -4.54
CA GLU A 620 2.97 -32.33 -3.83
C GLU A 620 2.58 -31.28 -2.78
N ARG A 621 1.36 -30.76 -2.88
CA ARG A 621 0.80 -29.82 -1.89
C ARG A 621 -0.48 -30.38 -1.29
N TYR A 622 -0.60 -30.26 0.03
CA TYR A 622 -1.69 -30.82 0.83
C TYR A 622 -2.52 -29.72 1.47
#